data_801a7316d2575158ebac84cb68ddc90b
#
_entry.id   801a7316d2575158ebac84cb68ddc90b
#
_cell.length_a   1.000
_cell.length_b   1.000
_cell.length_c   1.000
_cell.angle_alpha   90.00
_cell.angle_beta   90.00
_cell.angle_gamma   90.00
#
_symmetry.space_group_name_H-M   'P 1'
#
loop_
_entity.id
_entity.type
_entity.pdbx_description
1 polymer ?
#
loop_
_entity_poly.entity_id
_entity_poly.type
_entity_poly.pdbx_seq_one_letter_code
_entity_poly.pdbx_strand_id
1 'polypeptide(L)'
;MGPGEAREPKQWCRLTRSSLGAVILHVGRLGCDTAVGVPPSSPVEEPTSALRPEAMRGSVPADARIVDFLIDARLDADAHEIAGTVTMRWRNRTRRTVDFIPFHLYMNAFRASDTRWMSAGRGSFRGDELGDDAWGYIDITQVRAVDTGGVADLERGTGPGTVLSWSELEDPSLMSVALPAPVGPGEEVTLELEFTTKMPRVFARTGYADDFHFAGQWFPKPGVLSEEEGWQAHEFTMWSEFFADFGNYEVHLDVPEEMVVGATGILTDTRVEDGRSHYTYQAEMVHDFAWVADPDLVE
;
A
#
# COMPACT_ATOMS: atom_id res chain seq x y z
N MET A 1 42.63 -34.23 -19.04
CA MET A 1 43.39 -33.00 -18.97
C MET A 1 42.89 -32.06 -20.04
N GLY A 2 42.20 -31.01 -19.64
CA GLY A 2 41.74 -29.91 -20.47
C GLY A 2 41.24 -28.83 -19.52
N PRO A 3 41.68 -27.58 -19.64
CA PRO A 3 41.50 -26.57 -18.62
C PRO A 3 40.10 -25.95 -18.66
N GLY A 4 39.54 -25.73 -17.46
CA GLY A 4 38.28 -25.06 -17.26
C GLY A 4 38.35 -23.57 -17.60
N GLU A 5 37.35 -23.10 -18.30
CA GLU A 5 37.12 -21.67 -18.53
C GLU A 5 36.51 -21.04 -17.27
N ALA A 6 37.26 -20.15 -16.68
CA ALA A 6 36.81 -19.26 -15.60
C ALA A 6 35.86 -18.21 -16.21
N ARG A 7 34.62 -18.14 -15.71
CA ARG A 7 33.69 -17.04 -16.00
C ARG A 7 34.12 -15.81 -15.22
N GLU A 8 34.39 -14.73 -15.92
CA GLU A 8 34.64 -13.42 -15.34
C GLU A 8 33.40 -12.86 -14.64
N PRO A 9 33.55 -12.19 -13.48
CA PRO A 9 32.44 -11.54 -12.81
C PRO A 9 31.99 -10.28 -13.57
N LYS A 10 30.69 -10.14 -13.77
CA LYS A 10 30.08 -8.93 -14.34
C LYS A 10 30.38 -7.74 -13.42
N GLN A 11 31.14 -6.78 -13.93
CA GLN A 11 31.39 -5.50 -13.29
C GLN A 11 30.09 -4.68 -13.27
N TRP A 12 29.57 -4.41 -12.11
CA TRP A 12 28.55 -3.39 -11.88
C TRP A 12 29.21 -2.02 -11.98
N CYS A 13 28.69 -1.17 -12.87
CA CYS A 13 29.15 0.19 -13.07
C CYS A 13 28.79 1.03 -11.83
N ARG A 14 29.76 1.39 -11.00
CA ARG A 14 29.62 2.42 -9.96
C ARG A 14 29.47 3.77 -10.65
N LEU A 15 28.31 4.41 -10.48
CA LEU A 15 28.16 5.83 -10.80
C LEU A 15 28.86 6.66 -9.72
N THR A 16 30.02 7.21 -10.04
CA THR A 16 30.66 8.20 -9.18
C THR A 16 30.05 9.57 -9.47
N ARG A 17 29.57 10.26 -8.43
CA ARG A 17 29.18 11.67 -8.50
C ARG A 17 30.32 12.51 -9.04
N SER A 18 30.09 13.22 -10.12
CA SER A 18 30.82 14.44 -10.47
C SER A 18 29.82 15.52 -10.81
N SER A 19 29.96 16.61 -10.08
CA SER A 19 29.19 17.82 -10.18
C SER A 19 29.17 18.41 -11.59
N LEU A 20 27.98 18.87 -12.00
CA LEU A 20 27.71 19.79 -13.11
C LEU A 20 27.89 19.26 -14.55
N GLY A 21 26.79 19.17 -15.29
CA GLY A 21 26.74 19.37 -16.73
C GLY A 21 26.61 18.11 -17.57
N ALA A 22 25.47 18.02 -18.23
CA ALA A 22 25.23 17.34 -19.49
C ALA A 22 25.63 15.85 -19.60
N VAL A 23 24.63 14.96 -19.47
CA VAL A 23 24.75 13.56 -19.91
C VAL A 23 24.78 13.51 -21.45
N ILE A 24 25.94 13.29 -22.04
CA ILE A 24 26.08 12.93 -23.47
C ILE A 24 26.17 11.41 -23.53
N LEU A 25 25.09 10.79 -24.02
CA LEU A 25 25.11 9.38 -24.43
C LEU A 25 25.97 9.22 -25.69
N HIS A 26 27.12 8.54 -25.60
CA HIS A 26 27.85 8.07 -26.75
C HIS A 26 27.32 6.71 -27.19
N VAL A 27 26.49 6.70 -28.21
CA VAL A 27 26.18 5.48 -28.97
C VAL A 27 27.16 5.40 -30.16
N GLY A 28 27.90 4.30 -30.23
CA GLY A 28 28.90 4.04 -31.26
C GLY A 28 28.33 4.12 -32.68
N ARG A 29 29.11 4.70 -33.57
CA ARG A 29 28.83 4.87 -34.99
C ARG A 29 28.63 3.54 -35.70
N LEU A 30 27.49 3.39 -36.36
CA LEU A 30 27.34 2.75 -37.64
C LEU A 30 26.69 3.79 -38.57
N GLY A 31 27.37 4.16 -39.62
CA GLY A 31 26.99 5.25 -40.51
C GLY A 31 25.76 4.93 -41.36
N CYS A 32 24.91 5.93 -41.50
CA CYS A 32 24.15 6.24 -42.70
C CYS A 32 23.78 7.73 -42.64
N ASP A 33 24.36 8.50 -43.55
CA ASP A 33 23.99 9.89 -43.76
C ASP A 33 22.58 10.00 -44.30
N THR A 34 21.69 10.62 -43.53
CA THR A 34 20.61 11.47 -44.00
C THR A 34 20.24 12.43 -42.88
N ALA A 35 20.71 13.67 -42.98
CA ALA A 35 20.31 14.75 -42.11
C ALA A 35 18.84 15.10 -42.36
N VAL A 36 17.94 14.58 -41.51
CA VAL A 36 16.58 15.12 -41.35
C VAL A 36 16.67 16.17 -40.27
N GLY A 37 16.52 17.44 -40.66
CA GLY A 37 16.49 18.55 -39.73
C GLY A 37 15.34 18.36 -38.71
N VAL A 38 15.70 18.23 -37.43
CA VAL A 38 14.76 18.30 -36.34
C VAL A 38 14.31 19.76 -36.20
N PRO A 39 13.01 20.09 -36.32
CA PRO A 39 12.55 21.44 -36.09
C PRO A 39 12.83 21.82 -34.62
N PRO A 40 13.08 23.09 -34.33
CA PRO A 40 13.30 23.54 -32.94
C PRO A 40 12.08 23.17 -32.11
N SER A 41 12.33 22.46 -31.01
CA SER A 41 11.29 22.15 -30.00
C SER A 41 10.67 23.46 -29.54
N SER A 42 9.37 23.62 -29.76
CA SER A 42 8.58 24.66 -29.11
C SER A 42 8.83 24.60 -27.60
N PRO A 43 8.86 25.75 -26.90
CA PRO A 43 8.93 25.74 -25.45
C PRO A 43 7.81 24.85 -24.93
N VAL A 44 8.14 23.85 -24.13
CA VAL A 44 7.15 23.10 -23.36
C VAL A 44 6.59 24.15 -22.40
N GLU A 45 5.34 24.57 -22.63
CA GLU A 45 4.61 25.32 -21.62
C GLU A 45 4.54 24.42 -20.39
N GLU A 46 5.15 24.87 -19.31
CA GLU A 46 4.92 24.24 -18.01
C GLU A 46 3.40 24.13 -17.81
N PRO A 47 2.89 22.98 -17.35
CA PRO A 47 1.47 22.83 -17.09
C PRO A 47 1.09 23.77 -15.93
N THR A 48 0.69 24.98 -16.26
CA THR A 48 0.15 26.00 -15.32
C THR A 48 -1.27 25.62 -14.93
N SER A 49 -1.45 24.39 -14.49
CA SER A 49 -2.64 23.95 -13.81
C SER A 49 -2.22 23.04 -12.68
N ALA A 50 -1.75 23.63 -11.60
CA ALA A 50 -1.99 23.03 -10.32
C ALA A 50 -3.49 22.74 -10.27
N LEU A 51 -3.90 21.49 -10.42
CA LEU A 51 -5.26 21.04 -10.21
C LEU A 51 -5.64 21.55 -8.82
N ARG A 52 -6.51 22.56 -8.79
CA ARG A 52 -6.91 23.16 -7.52
C ARG A 52 -7.56 22.04 -6.70
N PRO A 53 -7.14 21.81 -5.45
CA PRO A 53 -7.72 20.80 -4.59
C PRO A 53 -9.25 20.86 -4.50
N GLU A 54 -9.84 22.05 -4.66
CA GLU A 54 -11.29 22.28 -4.69
C GLU A 54 -12.00 21.65 -5.90
N ALA A 55 -11.33 21.46 -7.03
CA ALA A 55 -11.95 20.88 -8.22
C ALA A 55 -12.14 19.35 -8.10
N MET A 56 -11.43 18.69 -7.19
CA MET A 56 -11.54 17.26 -6.92
C MET A 56 -12.51 16.92 -5.78
N ARG A 57 -13.02 17.90 -5.05
CA ARG A 57 -14.05 17.71 -4.01
C ARG A 57 -15.44 17.64 -4.63
N GLY A 58 -15.67 16.65 -5.48
CA GLY A 58 -17.02 16.19 -5.72
C GLY A 58 -17.49 15.53 -4.44
N SER A 59 -18.44 16.10 -3.71
CA SER A 59 -19.03 15.41 -2.55
C SER A 59 -19.64 14.11 -3.01
N VAL A 60 -18.93 12.98 -2.77
CA VAL A 60 -19.53 11.66 -2.97
C VAL A 60 -20.71 11.59 -2.01
N PRO A 61 -21.95 11.33 -2.49
CA PRO A 61 -23.09 11.17 -1.61
C PRO A 61 -22.78 10.14 -0.52
N ALA A 62 -23.15 10.44 0.72
CA ALA A 62 -22.88 9.54 1.85
C ALA A 62 -23.45 8.14 1.65
N ASP A 63 -24.54 8.03 0.89
CA ASP A 63 -25.17 6.77 0.52
C ASP A 63 -24.41 5.98 -0.57
N ALA A 64 -23.46 6.61 -1.26
CA ALA A 64 -22.57 5.93 -2.21
C ALA A 64 -21.33 5.30 -1.54
N ARG A 65 -21.03 5.68 -0.30
CA ARG A 65 -19.87 5.19 0.44
C ARG A 65 -20.10 3.73 0.88
N ILE A 66 -19.12 2.87 0.64
CA ILE A 66 -19.13 1.47 1.06
C ILE A 66 -18.25 1.33 2.30
N VAL A 67 -17.06 1.94 2.25
CA VAL A 67 -16.09 1.87 3.33
C VAL A 67 -15.37 3.22 3.48
N ASP A 68 -15.18 3.63 4.72
CA ASP A 68 -14.33 4.76 5.10
C ASP A 68 -13.20 4.25 5.99
N PHE A 69 -12.01 4.77 5.80
CA PHE A 69 -10.82 4.42 6.56
C PHE A 69 -10.19 5.65 7.22
N LEU A 70 -9.85 5.51 8.49
CA LEU A 70 -8.93 6.37 9.21
C LEU A 70 -7.75 5.49 9.63
N ILE A 71 -6.55 5.81 9.14
CA ILE A 71 -5.35 4.99 9.39
C ILE A 71 -4.28 5.86 10.03
N ASP A 72 -3.79 5.41 11.18
CA ASP A 72 -2.60 5.94 11.81
C ASP A 72 -1.47 4.93 11.63
N ALA A 73 -0.34 5.37 11.09
CA ALA A 73 0.78 4.48 10.82
C ALA A 73 2.12 5.14 11.13
N ARG A 74 2.99 4.37 11.75
CA ARG A 74 4.36 4.77 12.11
C ARG A 74 5.36 3.84 11.44
N LEU A 75 6.28 4.43 10.68
CA LEU A 75 7.41 3.72 10.06
C LEU A 75 8.59 3.65 11.04
N ASP A 76 9.07 2.45 11.28
CA ASP A 76 10.41 2.18 11.75
C ASP A 76 11.26 1.83 10.51
N ALA A 77 12.09 2.79 10.07
CA ALA A 77 12.86 2.63 8.84
C ALA A 77 14.01 1.63 9.01
N ASP A 78 14.60 1.54 10.20
CA ASP A 78 15.69 0.60 10.50
C ASP A 78 15.19 -0.85 10.55
N ALA A 79 14.00 -1.05 11.11
CA ALA A 79 13.35 -2.35 11.18
C ALA A 79 12.59 -2.70 9.90
N HIS A 80 12.33 -1.74 9.00
CA HIS A 80 11.43 -1.85 7.85
C HIS A 80 10.03 -2.33 8.25
N GLU A 81 9.52 -1.77 9.35
CA GLU A 81 8.23 -2.13 9.92
C GLU A 81 7.28 -0.93 9.98
N ILE A 82 6.00 -1.20 9.80
CA ILE A 82 4.92 -0.24 9.95
C ILE A 82 4.04 -0.74 11.09
N ALA A 83 4.00 -0.02 12.20
CA ALA A 83 3.00 -0.23 13.24
C ALA A 83 1.81 0.71 12.98
N GLY A 84 0.60 0.19 13.02
CA GLY A 84 -0.56 1.00 12.69
C GLY A 84 -1.86 0.58 13.36
N THR A 85 -2.81 1.50 13.29
CA THR A 85 -4.20 1.29 13.66
C THR A 85 -5.06 1.71 12.48
N VAL A 86 -5.95 0.84 12.03
CA VAL A 86 -6.97 1.17 11.05
C VAL A 86 -8.34 1.15 11.70
N THR A 87 -9.02 2.29 11.69
CA THR A 87 -10.44 2.39 11.99
C THR A 87 -11.19 2.38 10.69
N MET A 88 -12.06 1.40 10.52
CA MET A 88 -12.82 1.18 9.29
C MET A 88 -14.32 1.21 9.62
N ARG A 89 -15.06 2.06 8.92
CA ARG A 89 -16.53 2.02 8.92
C ARG A 89 -16.99 1.39 7.62
N TRP A 90 -17.61 0.22 7.73
CA TRP A 90 -18.12 -0.54 6.60
C TRP A 90 -19.64 -0.54 6.59
N ARG A 91 -20.26 -0.34 5.42
CA ARG A 91 -21.69 -0.37 5.19
C ARG A 91 -22.10 -1.55 4.33
N ASN A 92 -23.07 -2.30 4.83
CA ASN A 92 -23.69 -3.37 4.04
C ASN A 92 -24.65 -2.79 2.99
N ARG A 93 -24.24 -2.80 1.74
CA ARG A 93 -25.07 -2.31 0.61
C ARG A 93 -25.87 -3.40 -0.07
N THR A 94 -25.78 -4.65 0.39
CA THR A 94 -26.51 -5.78 -0.16
C THR A 94 -27.81 -6.03 0.62
N ARG A 95 -28.64 -6.94 0.14
CA ARG A 95 -29.82 -7.45 0.85
C ARG A 95 -29.49 -8.63 1.77
N ARG A 96 -28.23 -9.02 1.86
CA ARG A 96 -27.76 -10.08 2.74
C ARG A 96 -27.60 -9.56 4.16
N THR A 97 -27.71 -10.43 5.13
CA THR A 97 -27.27 -10.18 6.51
C THR A 97 -25.99 -10.95 6.72
N VAL A 98 -24.97 -10.31 7.31
CA VAL A 98 -23.65 -10.90 7.57
C VAL A 98 -23.32 -10.85 9.05
N ASP A 99 -22.65 -11.86 9.56
CA ASP A 99 -22.20 -12.01 10.93
C ASP A 99 -20.68 -12.09 11.08
N PHE A 100 -19.97 -11.96 9.95
CA PHE A 100 -18.50 -11.84 9.90
C PHE A 100 -18.07 -10.98 8.74
N ILE A 101 -16.83 -10.47 8.80
CA ILE A 101 -16.15 -9.80 7.68
C ILE A 101 -14.81 -10.52 7.44
N PRO A 102 -14.56 -11.03 6.23
CA PRO A 102 -13.24 -11.51 5.84
C PRO A 102 -12.32 -10.33 5.51
N PHE A 103 -11.04 -10.45 5.83
CA PHE A 103 -10.02 -9.46 5.52
C PHE A 103 -8.90 -10.09 4.69
N HIS A 104 -8.40 -9.32 3.74
CA HIS A 104 -7.16 -9.59 3.06
C HIS A 104 -5.98 -9.08 3.89
N LEU A 105 -5.01 -9.95 4.12
CA LEU A 105 -3.69 -9.67 4.69
C LEU A 105 -2.65 -9.96 3.60
N TYR A 106 -2.68 -9.18 2.52
CA TYR A 106 -1.92 -9.47 1.28
C TYR A 106 -0.42 -9.65 1.52
N MET A 107 0.16 -8.93 2.48
CA MET A 107 1.59 -9.05 2.82
C MET A 107 1.96 -10.45 3.31
N ASN A 108 1.02 -11.20 3.89
CA ASN A 108 1.26 -12.57 4.37
C ASN A 108 1.54 -13.57 3.24
N ALA A 109 1.27 -13.21 1.99
CA ALA A 109 1.71 -13.99 0.83
C ALA A 109 3.24 -14.14 0.77
N PHE A 110 3.98 -13.20 1.39
CA PHE A 110 5.45 -13.16 1.45
C PHE A 110 6.00 -13.58 2.81
N ARG A 111 5.18 -14.20 3.66
CA ARG A 111 5.55 -14.57 5.04
C ARG A 111 6.51 -15.74 5.12
N ALA A 112 6.42 -16.67 4.19
CA ALA A 112 7.23 -17.89 4.16
C ALA A 112 7.29 -18.50 2.75
N SER A 113 8.21 -19.41 2.53
CA SER A 113 8.42 -20.07 1.22
C SER A 113 7.30 -21.03 0.82
N ASP A 114 6.49 -21.47 1.77
CA ASP A 114 5.40 -22.45 1.60
C ASP A 114 4.03 -21.79 1.43
N THR A 115 3.93 -20.44 1.49
CA THR A 115 2.69 -19.76 1.13
C THR A 115 2.28 -20.10 -0.30
N ARG A 116 0.99 -20.02 -0.58
CA ARG A 116 0.46 -20.35 -1.92
C ARG A 116 1.10 -19.50 -3.02
N TRP A 117 1.34 -18.21 -2.73
CA TRP A 117 2.00 -17.28 -3.67
C TRP A 117 3.45 -17.68 -3.93
N MET A 118 4.25 -17.88 -2.88
CA MET A 118 5.68 -18.21 -2.97
C MET A 118 5.92 -19.58 -3.57
N SER A 119 5.12 -20.58 -3.20
CA SER A 119 5.20 -21.94 -3.74
C SER A 119 4.98 -21.99 -5.25
N ALA A 120 4.04 -21.18 -5.77
CA ALA A 120 3.76 -21.10 -7.21
C ALA A 120 4.94 -20.50 -8.00
N GLY A 121 5.65 -19.51 -7.44
CA GLY A 121 6.79 -18.84 -8.05
C GLY A 121 8.13 -19.51 -7.79
N ARG A 122 8.19 -20.52 -6.95
CA ARG A 122 9.44 -21.13 -6.48
C ARG A 122 10.44 -20.11 -5.91
N GLY A 123 9.92 -19.08 -5.21
CA GLY A 123 10.74 -18.01 -4.62
C GLY A 123 11.24 -16.96 -5.61
N SER A 124 10.77 -16.96 -6.87
CA SER A 124 11.16 -15.98 -7.88
C SER A 124 9.94 -15.33 -8.53
N PHE A 125 10.02 -14.02 -8.76
CA PHE A 125 9.01 -13.25 -9.47
C PHE A 125 9.66 -12.24 -10.42
N ARG A 126 9.37 -12.35 -11.72
CA ARG A 126 9.89 -11.48 -12.78
C ARG A 126 11.42 -11.34 -12.81
N GLY A 127 12.13 -12.33 -12.29
CA GLY A 127 13.59 -12.35 -12.23
C GLY A 127 14.17 -11.92 -10.90
N ASP A 128 13.35 -11.45 -9.97
CA ASP A 128 13.75 -11.18 -8.59
C ASP A 128 13.62 -12.46 -7.76
N GLU A 129 14.59 -12.68 -6.87
CA GLU A 129 14.59 -13.79 -5.93
C GLU A 129 14.50 -13.23 -4.52
N LEU A 130 13.60 -13.76 -3.69
CA LEU A 130 13.51 -13.41 -2.29
C LEU A 130 14.68 -14.06 -1.54
N GLY A 131 15.51 -13.24 -0.91
CA GLY A 131 16.62 -13.70 -0.06
C GLY A 131 16.15 -14.28 1.27
N ASP A 132 17.03 -14.94 2.00
CA ASP A 132 16.71 -15.67 3.23
C ASP A 132 16.09 -14.79 4.35
N ASP A 133 16.41 -13.49 4.40
CA ASP A 133 15.89 -12.55 5.42
C ASP A 133 14.95 -11.48 4.83
N ALA A 134 14.38 -11.73 3.66
CA ALA A 134 13.63 -10.74 2.89
C ALA A 134 12.10 -10.91 3.02
N TRP A 135 11.64 -11.64 4.03
CA TRP A 135 10.22 -11.94 4.23
C TRP A 135 9.42 -10.70 4.66
N GLY A 136 8.16 -10.64 4.20
CA GLY A 136 7.19 -9.65 4.63
C GLY A 136 5.95 -10.31 5.18
N TYR A 137 5.30 -9.66 6.15
CA TYR A 137 4.07 -10.15 6.74
C TYR A 137 3.27 -9.02 7.37
N ILE A 138 2.04 -9.30 7.73
CA ILE A 138 1.18 -8.45 8.53
C ILE A 138 0.60 -9.28 9.67
N ASP A 139 0.81 -8.82 10.89
CA ASP A 139 0.26 -9.43 12.11
C ASP A 139 -0.81 -8.52 12.69
N ILE A 140 -1.96 -9.10 13.03
CA ILE A 140 -3.05 -8.40 13.73
C ILE A 140 -2.90 -8.68 15.22
N THR A 141 -2.80 -7.61 16.00
CA THR A 141 -2.63 -7.73 17.46
C THR A 141 -3.92 -7.54 18.22
N GLN A 142 -4.85 -6.74 17.68
CA GLN A 142 -6.17 -6.53 18.29
C GLN A 142 -7.22 -6.22 17.23
N VAL A 143 -8.45 -6.67 17.46
CA VAL A 143 -9.63 -6.25 16.70
C VAL A 143 -10.71 -5.84 17.70
N ARG A 144 -11.33 -4.68 17.49
CA ARG A 144 -12.41 -4.15 18.31
C ARG A 144 -13.57 -3.66 17.44
N ALA A 145 -14.80 -3.87 17.90
CA ALA A 145 -15.93 -3.09 17.42
C ALA A 145 -16.01 -1.81 18.25
N VAL A 146 -16.06 -0.67 17.59
CA VAL A 146 -16.09 0.64 18.23
C VAL A 146 -17.36 1.40 17.86
N ASP A 147 -17.86 2.20 18.80
CA ASP A 147 -19.00 3.10 18.55
C ASP A 147 -18.43 4.51 18.28
N THR A 148 -18.68 5.02 17.10
CA THR A 148 -18.28 6.37 16.69
C THR A 148 -19.41 7.39 16.86
N GLY A 149 -20.53 7.03 17.50
CA GLY A 149 -21.64 7.93 17.78
C GLY A 149 -22.38 8.43 16.54
N GLY A 150 -22.21 7.79 15.38
CA GLY A 150 -22.86 8.18 14.13
C GLY A 150 -22.37 9.51 13.55
N VAL A 151 -21.16 9.95 13.89
CA VAL A 151 -20.55 11.18 13.35
C VAL A 151 -20.28 11.01 11.85
N ALA A 152 -20.50 12.09 11.08
CA ALA A 152 -20.31 12.04 9.62
C ALA A 152 -18.85 11.75 9.23
N ASP A 153 -17.93 12.22 10.07
CA ASP A 153 -16.50 11.97 9.91
C ASP A 153 -16.10 10.75 10.78
N LEU A 154 -15.25 9.90 10.25
CA LEU A 154 -14.74 8.75 10.98
C LEU A 154 -13.72 9.25 12.00
N GLU A 155 -14.08 9.18 13.27
CA GLU A 155 -13.18 9.50 14.39
C GLU A 155 -12.64 8.21 15.00
N ARG A 156 -11.48 8.31 15.64
CA ARG A 156 -10.97 7.19 16.48
C ARG A 156 -12.00 6.86 17.52
N GLY A 157 -12.24 5.57 17.73
CA GLY A 157 -13.14 5.10 18.77
C GLY A 157 -12.71 5.66 20.14
N THR A 158 -13.55 6.49 20.74
CA THR A 158 -13.26 7.15 22.02
C THR A 158 -13.52 6.28 23.24
N GLY A 159 -14.06 5.07 23.03
CA GLY A 159 -14.41 4.13 24.07
C GLY A 159 -13.57 2.85 24.06
N PRO A 160 -13.69 2.02 25.10
CA PRO A 160 -12.94 0.77 25.20
C PRO A 160 -13.26 -0.24 24.08
N GLY A 161 -14.35 -0.03 23.33
CA GLY A 161 -14.82 -0.96 22.30
C GLY A 161 -15.08 -2.38 22.81
N THR A 162 -15.65 -3.21 21.96
CA THR A 162 -15.80 -4.65 22.26
C THR A 162 -14.69 -5.40 21.52
N VAL A 163 -13.81 -6.08 22.25
CA VAL A 163 -12.78 -6.94 21.65
C VAL A 163 -13.45 -8.10 20.93
N LEU A 164 -13.06 -8.32 19.69
CA LEU A 164 -13.61 -9.35 18.83
C LEU A 164 -12.61 -10.49 18.64
N SER A 165 -13.15 -11.68 18.40
CA SER A 165 -12.36 -12.82 17.96
C SER A 165 -12.18 -12.81 16.46
N TRP A 166 -11.02 -13.23 16.00
CA TRP A 166 -10.73 -13.50 14.61
C TRP A 166 -10.02 -14.84 14.45
N SER A 167 -10.02 -15.36 13.23
CA SER A 167 -9.30 -16.57 12.88
C SER A 167 -8.58 -16.37 11.56
N GLU A 168 -7.35 -16.85 11.49
CA GLU A 168 -6.68 -17.04 10.20
C GLU A 168 -7.43 -18.12 9.41
N LEU A 169 -7.52 -17.97 8.10
CA LEU A 169 -8.07 -18.98 7.21
C LEU A 169 -6.95 -19.96 6.77
N GLU A 170 -7.27 -20.90 5.89
CA GLU A 170 -6.28 -21.88 5.42
C GLU A 170 -5.05 -21.21 4.77
N ASP A 171 -5.26 -20.12 4.02
CA ASP A 171 -4.18 -19.30 3.51
C ASP A 171 -3.96 -18.08 4.42
N PRO A 172 -2.71 -17.80 4.86
CA PRO A 172 -2.43 -16.73 5.79
C PRO A 172 -2.69 -15.31 5.22
N SER A 173 -2.89 -15.19 3.91
CA SER A 173 -3.30 -13.93 3.29
C SER A 173 -4.76 -13.55 3.56
N LEU A 174 -5.49 -14.38 4.30
CA LEU A 174 -6.88 -14.17 4.67
C LEU A 174 -7.12 -14.39 6.16
N MET A 175 -7.97 -13.56 6.74
CA MET A 175 -8.54 -13.78 8.08
C MET A 175 -10.04 -13.48 8.08
N SER A 176 -10.76 -13.95 9.09
CA SER A 176 -12.17 -13.68 9.32
C SER A 176 -12.40 -13.10 10.70
N VAL A 177 -13.14 -12.00 10.78
CA VAL A 177 -13.54 -11.34 12.03
C VAL A 177 -15.01 -11.62 12.30
N ALA A 178 -15.34 -12.22 13.44
CA ALA A 178 -16.71 -12.41 13.87
C ALA A 178 -17.30 -11.08 14.38
N LEU A 179 -18.47 -10.69 13.88
CA LEU A 179 -19.14 -9.46 14.30
C LEU A 179 -19.87 -9.64 15.61
N PRO A 180 -20.00 -8.59 16.44
CA PRO A 180 -20.70 -8.68 17.73
C PRO A 180 -22.20 -8.86 17.57
N ALA A 181 -22.74 -8.45 16.44
CA ALA A 181 -24.13 -8.66 16.00
C ALA A 181 -24.18 -8.74 14.48
N PRO A 182 -25.14 -9.45 13.91
CA PRO A 182 -25.34 -9.47 12.46
C PRO A 182 -25.62 -8.06 11.92
N VAL A 183 -25.00 -7.72 10.77
CA VAL A 183 -25.19 -6.44 10.06
C VAL A 183 -26.11 -6.67 8.86
N GLY A 184 -27.30 -6.10 8.92
CA GLY A 184 -28.34 -6.21 7.90
C GLY A 184 -28.18 -5.20 6.76
N PRO A 185 -29.09 -5.22 5.79
CA PRO A 185 -29.10 -4.31 4.65
C PRO A 185 -29.13 -2.84 5.08
N GLY A 186 -28.18 -2.05 4.60
CA GLY A 186 -28.06 -0.62 4.89
C GLY A 186 -27.46 -0.27 6.25
N GLU A 187 -27.23 -1.27 7.10
CA GLU A 187 -26.58 -1.08 8.39
C GLU A 187 -25.05 -0.94 8.25
N GLU A 188 -24.42 -0.39 9.27
CA GLU A 188 -22.98 -0.11 9.34
C GLU A 188 -22.38 -0.79 10.58
N VAL A 189 -21.09 -1.10 10.45
CA VAL A 189 -20.24 -1.48 11.59
C VAL A 189 -18.92 -0.75 11.49
N THR A 190 -18.42 -0.29 12.64
CA THR A 190 -17.07 0.28 12.74
C THR A 190 -16.17 -0.68 13.50
N LEU A 191 -15.08 -1.05 12.86
CA LEU A 191 -14.04 -1.90 13.41
C LEU A 191 -12.74 -1.12 13.52
N GLU A 192 -12.00 -1.37 14.58
CA GLU A 192 -10.63 -0.89 14.75
C GLU A 192 -9.71 -2.10 14.85
N LEU A 193 -8.66 -2.11 14.02
CA LEU A 193 -7.67 -3.17 13.97
C LEU A 193 -6.28 -2.58 14.24
N GLU A 194 -5.58 -3.13 15.21
CA GLU A 194 -4.16 -2.84 15.45
C GLU A 194 -3.31 -3.88 14.72
N PHE A 195 -2.28 -3.42 14.02
CA PHE A 195 -1.45 -4.29 13.20
C PHE A 195 0.02 -3.86 13.17
N THR A 196 0.88 -4.80 12.83
CA THR A 196 2.27 -4.56 12.46
C THR A 196 2.54 -5.19 11.12
N THR A 197 3.10 -4.44 10.21
CA THR A 197 3.52 -4.91 8.89
C THR A 197 5.03 -4.87 8.78
N LYS A 198 5.64 -6.02 8.56
CA LYS A 198 7.03 -6.15 8.12
C LYS A 198 7.07 -6.09 6.61
N MET A 199 7.81 -5.13 6.06
CA MET A 199 7.98 -5.04 4.62
C MET A 199 9.01 -6.05 4.12
N PRO A 200 8.77 -6.77 3.01
CA PRO A 200 9.77 -7.60 2.38
C PRO A 200 10.86 -6.72 1.74
N ARG A 201 12.03 -7.27 1.50
CA ARG A 201 12.95 -6.63 0.58
C ARG A 201 12.29 -6.59 -0.80
N VAL A 202 12.27 -5.42 -1.46
CA VAL A 202 11.44 -5.15 -2.65
C VAL A 202 11.11 -6.40 -3.45
N PHE A 203 9.82 -6.76 -3.44
CA PHE A 203 9.30 -7.94 -4.09
C PHE A 203 7.82 -7.71 -4.44
N ALA A 204 7.43 -7.99 -5.69
CA ALA A 204 6.04 -7.99 -6.12
C ALA A 204 5.19 -6.76 -5.73
N ARG A 205 5.64 -5.56 -6.02
CA ARG A 205 4.90 -4.28 -5.82
C ARG A 205 4.83 -3.80 -4.37
N THR A 206 5.73 -4.21 -3.51
CA THR A 206 5.84 -3.70 -2.13
C THR A 206 7.22 -3.99 -1.57
N GLY A 207 7.61 -3.29 -0.52
CA GLY A 207 8.82 -3.57 0.21
C GLY A 207 9.81 -2.41 0.27
N TYR A 208 11.04 -2.72 0.66
CA TYR A 208 12.11 -1.75 0.83
C TYR A 208 13.34 -2.11 -0.02
N ALA A 209 14.13 -1.09 -0.33
CA ALA A 209 15.46 -1.24 -0.92
C ALA A 209 16.36 -0.12 -0.38
N ASP A 210 17.35 -0.47 0.43
CA ASP A 210 18.16 0.50 1.19
C ASP A 210 17.21 1.41 2.02
N ASP A 211 17.26 2.73 1.83
CA ASP A 211 16.41 3.69 2.55
C ASP A 211 15.04 3.90 1.90
N PHE A 212 14.84 3.41 0.67
CA PHE A 212 13.56 3.50 -0.03
C PHE A 212 12.55 2.49 0.49
N HIS A 213 11.35 2.96 0.81
CA HIS A 213 10.22 2.15 1.24
C HIS A 213 9.03 2.37 0.33
N PHE A 214 8.41 1.29 -0.13
CA PHE A 214 7.14 1.32 -0.86
C PHE A 214 6.10 0.45 -0.14
N ALA A 215 5.14 1.10 0.49
CA ALA A 215 4.05 0.46 1.20
C ALA A 215 2.84 0.29 0.28
N GLY A 216 2.78 -0.84 -0.41
CA GLY A 216 1.62 -1.33 -1.15
C GLY A 216 0.98 -2.48 -0.40
N GLN A 217 -0.36 -2.49 -0.28
CA GLN A 217 -1.10 -3.57 0.40
C GLN A 217 -0.67 -3.81 1.86
N TRP A 218 -0.36 -2.74 2.57
CA TRP A 218 0.35 -2.71 3.84
C TRP A 218 -0.54 -2.76 5.09
N PHE A 219 -1.86 -2.70 4.94
CA PHE A 219 -2.84 -2.74 6.03
C PHE A 219 -3.95 -3.75 5.74
N PRO A 220 -4.70 -4.24 6.76
CA PRO A 220 -5.79 -5.18 6.57
C PRO A 220 -6.95 -4.54 5.79
N LYS A 221 -7.44 -5.20 4.74
CA LYS A 221 -8.54 -4.73 3.89
C LYS A 221 -9.73 -5.67 3.95
N PRO A 222 -10.97 -5.17 4.11
CA PRO A 222 -12.15 -6.01 4.05
C PRO A 222 -12.32 -6.61 2.64
N GLY A 223 -12.85 -7.82 2.60
CA GLY A 223 -13.33 -8.42 1.36
C GLY A 223 -14.52 -7.64 0.79
N VAL A 224 -14.81 -7.84 -0.48
CA VAL A 224 -15.96 -7.24 -1.16
C VAL A 224 -17.20 -8.11 -0.96
N LEU A 225 -18.32 -7.53 -0.52
CA LEU A 225 -19.58 -8.25 -0.41
C LEU A 225 -20.45 -8.01 -1.65
N SER A 226 -20.67 -9.06 -2.44
CA SER A 226 -21.56 -9.00 -3.58
C SER A 226 -22.98 -9.54 -3.26
N GLU A 227 -23.97 -9.03 -3.99
CA GLU A 227 -25.34 -9.46 -3.84
C GLU A 227 -25.54 -10.93 -4.27
N GLU A 228 -24.87 -11.34 -5.36
CA GLU A 228 -25.06 -12.66 -5.97
C GLU A 228 -24.25 -13.73 -5.26
N GLU A 229 -22.95 -13.48 -5.03
CA GLU A 229 -21.99 -14.50 -4.63
C GLU A 229 -21.63 -14.44 -3.14
N GLY A 230 -22.00 -13.33 -2.44
CA GLY A 230 -21.60 -13.10 -1.05
C GLY A 230 -20.20 -12.53 -0.96
N TRP A 231 -19.43 -12.90 0.07
CA TRP A 231 -18.09 -12.40 0.27
C TRP A 231 -17.12 -12.87 -0.82
N GLN A 232 -16.48 -11.88 -1.45
CA GLN A 232 -15.40 -12.05 -2.41
C GLN A 232 -14.07 -11.77 -1.68
N ALA A 233 -13.52 -12.79 -1.08
CA ALA A 233 -12.23 -12.76 -0.41
C ALA A 233 -11.46 -14.02 -0.82
N HIS A 234 -10.51 -13.85 -1.71
CA HIS A 234 -9.72 -14.93 -2.28
C HIS A 234 -8.27 -14.84 -1.81
N GLU A 235 -7.63 -15.99 -1.67
CA GLU A 235 -6.21 -16.08 -1.35
C GLU A 235 -5.39 -15.30 -2.38
N PHE A 236 -4.35 -14.64 -1.91
CA PHE A 236 -3.45 -13.95 -2.82
C PHE A 236 -2.51 -14.97 -3.46
N THR A 237 -2.57 -15.04 -4.77
CA THR A 237 -1.74 -15.95 -5.57
C THR A 237 -0.95 -15.16 -6.61
N MET A 238 0.07 -15.76 -7.20
CA MET A 238 0.87 -15.14 -8.27
C MET A 238 0.03 -14.74 -9.49
N TRP A 239 -1.16 -15.32 -9.67
CA TRP A 239 -2.04 -15.13 -10.81
C TRP A 239 -3.28 -14.31 -10.49
N SER A 240 -3.48 -13.93 -9.20
CA SER A 240 -4.57 -13.04 -8.79
C SER A 240 -4.12 -11.59 -8.72
N GLU A 241 -5.08 -10.69 -8.74
CA GLU A 241 -4.89 -9.26 -8.51
C GLU A 241 -5.49 -8.85 -7.17
N PHE A 242 -5.16 -7.67 -6.70
CA PHE A 242 -5.77 -7.07 -5.51
C PHE A 242 -7.22 -6.70 -5.79
N PHE A 243 -8.09 -7.01 -4.83
CA PHE A 243 -9.52 -6.77 -4.96
C PHE A 243 -10.08 -6.18 -3.67
N ALA A 244 -10.68 -5.00 -3.77
CA ALA A 244 -11.32 -4.29 -2.67
C ALA A 244 -12.41 -3.35 -3.20
N ASP A 245 -13.30 -2.90 -2.33
CA ASP A 245 -14.22 -1.82 -2.63
C ASP A 245 -13.49 -0.47 -2.73
N PHE A 246 -14.10 0.47 -3.43
CA PHE A 246 -13.67 1.87 -3.39
C PHE A 246 -14.06 2.49 -2.06
N GLY A 247 -13.13 3.21 -1.45
CA GLY A 247 -13.31 3.82 -0.15
C GLY A 247 -12.77 5.24 -0.07
N ASN A 248 -13.09 5.90 1.05
CA ASN A 248 -12.49 7.16 1.43
C ASN A 248 -11.43 6.90 2.50
N TYR A 249 -10.34 7.63 2.40
CA TYR A 249 -9.18 7.45 3.27
C TYR A 249 -8.77 8.77 3.89
N GLU A 250 -8.56 8.78 5.19
CA GLU A 250 -7.73 9.74 5.90
C GLU A 250 -6.58 8.96 6.52
N VAL A 251 -5.35 9.33 6.16
CA VAL A 251 -4.17 8.57 6.56
C VAL A 251 -3.14 9.51 7.18
N HIS A 252 -2.75 9.19 8.40
CA HIS A 252 -1.71 9.87 9.15
C HIS A 252 -0.45 9.01 9.14
N LEU A 253 0.61 9.53 8.54
CA LEU A 253 1.91 8.85 8.45
C LEU A 253 2.92 9.55 9.35
N ASP A 254 3.52 8.80 10.26
CA ASP A 254 4.61 9.22 11.15
C ASP A 254 5.90 8.51 10.69
N VAL A 255 6.84 9.26 10.13
CA VAL A 255 8.10 8.75 9.57
C VAL A 255 9.30 9.48 10.17
N PRO A 256 10.55 8.95 10.10
CA PRO A 256 11.76 9.70 10.45
C PRO A 256 11.81 11.06 9.75
N GLU A 257 12.35 12.09 10.42
CA GLU A 257 12.33 13.50 9.93
C GLU A 257 12.96 13.68 8.55
N GLU A 258 13.98 12.87 8.24
CA GLU A 258 14.69 12.89 6.97
C GLU A 258 13.90 12.29 5.80
N MET A 259 12.83 11.55 6.06
CA MET A 259 12.05 10.89 5.02
C MET A 259 11.04 11.85 4.37
N VAL A 260 11.06 11.90 3.04
CA VAL A 260 10.03 12.56 2.22
C VAL A 260 9.01 11.52 1.80
N VAL A 261 7.72 11.86 1.92
CA VAL A 261 6.61 10.93 1.64
C VAL A 261 5.83 11.37 0.43
N GLY A 262 5.62 10.43 -0.51
CA GLY A 262 4.62 10.55 -1.58
C GLY A 262 3.52 9.50 -1.38
N ALA A 263 2.26 9.89 -1.48
CA ALA A 263 1.15 8.98 -1.21
C ALA A 263 -0.05 9.18 -2.13
N THR A 264 -0.96 8.20 -2.12
CA THR A 264 -2.28 8.32 -2.75
C THR A 264 -3.06 9.47 -2.14
N GLY A 265 -3.72 10.28 -2.98
CA GLY A 265 -4.59 11.36 -2.54
C GLY A 265 -3.91 12.72 -2.47
N ILE A 266 -4.38 13.56 -1.56
CA ILE A 266 -3.96 14.95 -1.41
C ILE A 266 -3.34 15.11 -0.03
N LEU A 267 -2.14 15.69 0.03
CA LEU A 267 -1.52 16.11 1.28
C LEU A 267 -2.31 17.29 1.86
N THR A 268 -2.87 17.13 3.06
CA THR A 268 -3.69 18.15 3.72
C THR A 268 -3.00 18.80 4.91
N ASP A 269 -2.06 18.11 5.54
CA ASP A 269 -1.26 18.66 6.64
C ASP A 269 0.13 18.01 6.68
N THR A 270 1.12 18.79 7.11
CA THR A 270 2.47 18.31 7.41
C THR A 270 3.05 19.07 8.58
N ARG A 271 3.72 18.35 9.48
CA ARG A 271 4.43 18.94 10.62
C ARG A 271 5.64 18.10 11.00
N VAL A 272 6.62 18.74 11.61
CA VAL A 272 7.78 18.06 12.20
C VAL A 272 7.72 18.25 13.71
N GLU A 273 7.81 17.14 14.45
CA GLU A 273 7.77 17.13 15.90
C GLU A 273 8.64 15.98 16.42
N ASP A 274 9.45 16.24 17.44
CA ASP A 274 10.30 15.24 18.11
C ASP A 274 11.19 14.40 17.15
N GLY A 275 11.74 15.03 16.10
CA GLY A 275 12.60 14.38 15.10
C GLY A 275 11.85 13.44 14.16
N ARG A 276 10.55 13.70 13.97
CA ARG A 276 9.70 12.92 13.06
C ARG A 276 8.85 13.85 12.20
N SER A 277 8.64 13.44 10.98
CA SER A 277 7.72 14.10 10.05
C SER A 277 6.37 13.40 10.08
N HIS A 278 5.33 14.21 10.25
CA HIS A 278 3.94 13.75 10.25
C HIS A 278 3.23 14.30 9.03
N TYR A 279 2.62 13.42 8.26
CA TYR A 279 1.87 13.75 7.05
C TYR A 279 0.42 13.31 7.21
N THR A 280 -0.53 14.15 6.78
CA THR A 280 -1.93 13.77 6.67
C THR A 280 -2.36 13.81 5.22
N TYR A 281 -2.82 12.69 4.70
CA TYR A 281 -3.36 12.56 3.35
C TYR A 281 -4.85 12.23 3.38
N GLN A 282 -5.58 12.77 2.41
CA GLN A 282 -6.98 12.41 2.17
C GLN A 282 -7.16 11.95 0.72
N ALA A 283 -7.93 10.88 0.54
CA ALA A 283 -8.28 10.35 -0.76
C ALA A 283 -9.76 9.91 -0.77
N GLU A 284 -10.51 10.37 -1.77
CA GLU A 284 -11.92 10.04 -1.91
C GLU A 284 -12.14 9.04 -3.04
N MET A 285 -12.94 8.00 -2.78
CA MET A 285 -13.35 6.98 -3.74
C MET A 285 -12.17 6.38 -4.52
N VAL A 286 -11.14 5.98 -3.80
CA VAL A 286 -10.00 5.25 -4.35
C VAL A 286 -10.06 3.78 -3.97
N HIS A 287 -9.50 2.94 -4.83
CA HIS A 287 -9.47 1.49 -4.64
C HIS A 287 -8.47 1.07 -3.55
N ASP A 288 -7.39 1.83 -3.39
CA ASP A 288 -6.30 1.52 -2.47
C ASP A 288 -5.57 2.79 -2.03
N PHE A 289 -4.86 2.70 -0.92
CA PHE A 289 -3.96 3.72 -0.44
C PHE A 289 -2.54 3.14 -0.33
N ALA A 290 -1.65 3.63 -1.19
CA ALA A 290 -0.24 3.28 -1.17
C ALA A 290 0.61 4.53 -0.95
N TRP A 291 1.81 4.35 -0.41
CA TRP A 291 2.76 5.44 -0.18
C TRP A 291 4.20 4.98 -0.33
N VAL A 292 5.07 5.93 -0.55
CA VAL A 292 6.53 5.77 -0.59
C VAL A 292 7.17 6.70 0.42
N ALA A 293 8.30 6.28 0.98
CA ALA A 293 9.15 7.13 1.78
C ALA A 293 10.63 6.91 1.40
N ASP A 294 11.35 7.99 1.22
CA ASP A 294 12.78 7.97 0.87
C ASP A 294 13.39 9.32 1.22
N PRO A 295 14.61 9.39 1.81
CA PRO A 295 15.26 10.66 2.11
C PRO A 295 15.68 11.46 0.87
N ASP A 296 15.85 10.80 -0.26
CA ASP A 296 16.28 11.39 -1.53
C ASP A 296 15.10 11.64 -2.52
N LEU A 297 13.85 11.44 -2.08
CA LEU A 297 12.67 11.70 -2.90
C LEU A 297 12.58 13.20 -3.23
N VAL A 298 12.36 13.53 -4.49
CA VAL A 298 12.24 14.91 -4.99
C VAL A 298 10.77 15.18 -5.32
N GLU A 299 10.21 16.24 -4.72
CA GLU A 299 8.88 16.75 -5.04
C GLU A 299 8.84 17.46 -6.40
#